data_34aaa2504b585bf4db7d3f6a5144cff7
#
_entry.id   34aaa2504b585bf4db7d3f6a5144cff7
#
_cell.length_a   1.000
_cell.length_b   1.000
_cell.length_c   1.000
_cell.angle_alpha   90.00
_cell.angle_beta   90.00
_cell.angle_gamma   90.00
#
_symmetry.space_group_name_H-M   'P 1'
#
loop_
_entity.id
_entity.type
_entity.pdbx_description
1 polymer ?
#
loop_
_entity_poly.entity_id
_entity_poly.type
_entity_poly.pdbx_seq_one_letter_code
_entity_poly.pdbx_strand_id
1 'polypeptide(L)'
;MNTPPRLQLRALARAHPAVPKKVLVPRSQIGRALEDALAREEGGWAGLETLIVRRYAEQIARPRILASGRSELPVGGRSFLAARLLEALQARGRLDGLPGPAQLASTVADALETLRRAGAAPEDVQARAEAPDASATFRVVAACYERYLQALADDGLYDDAQVFRWAAERVRAGIPSVEQSVVAVSDAVDLPERAYAFLRAVQNACAQFYRLGAPAPHDAPPQTAAARFATAAVPSADRADPKPDRPVWEERDLRLRRAVGARNEVDAVF
;
A
#
# COMPACT_ATOMS: atom_id res chain seq x y z
N MET A 1 -25.98 -8.72 -12.69
CA MET A 1 -26.21 -7.43 -11.96
C MET A 1 -25.37 -7.43 -10.72
N ASN A 2 -24.57 -6.40 -10.50
CA ASN A 2 -23.72 -6.33 -9.27
C ASN A 2 -24.60 -5.97 -8.07
N THR A 3 -24.56 -6.81 -7.05
CA THR A 3 -25.21 -6.50 -5.77
C THR A 3 -24.50 -5.29 -5.13
N PRO A 4 -25.22 -4.23 -4.74
CA PRO A 4 -24.61 -3.08 -4.09
C PRO A 4 -23.80 -3.46 -2.84
N PRO A 5 -22.64 -2.79 -2.57
CA PRO A 5 -21.79 -3.13 -1.43
C PRO A 5 -22.52 -3.18 -0.09
N ARG A 6 -23.51 -2.30 0.12
CA ARG A 6 -24.35 -2.29 1.32
C ARG A 6 -25.13 -3.60 1.53
N LEU A 7 -25.70 -4.16 0.46
CA LEU A 7 -26.45 -5.43 0.53
C LEU A 7 -25.53 -6.62 0.78
N GLN A 8 -24.34 -6.61 0.18
CA GLN A 8 -23.30 -7.61 0.45
C GLN A 8 -22.86 -7.53 1.92
N LEU A 9 -22.65 -6.33 2.44
CA LEU A 9 -22.25 -6.13 3.84
C LEU A 9 -23.34 -6.57 4.82
N ARG A 10 -24.61 -6.29 4.49
CA ARG A 10 -25.77 -6.79 5.24
C ARG A 10 -25.82 -8.31 5.30
N ALA A 11 -25.65 -8.98 4.15
CA ALA A 11 -25.61 -10.44 4.09
C ALA A 11 -24.46 -11.01 4.92
N LEU A 12 -23.28 -10.36 4.87
CA LEU A 12 -22.11 -10.72 5.66
C LEU A 12 -22.36 -10.53 7.17
N ALA A 13 -22.99 -9.43 7.58
CA ALA A 13 -23.30 -9.18 8.98
C ALA A 13 -24.26 -10.24 9.55
N ARG A 14 -25.26 -10.66 8.76
CA ARG A 14 -26.21 -11.72 9.14
C ARG A 14 -25.57 -13.11 9.16
N ALA A 15 -24.68 -13.41 8.20
CA ALA A 15 -24.00 -14.71 8.13
C ALA A 15 -23.02 -14.93 9.29
N HIS A 16 -22.50 -13.85 9.88
CA HIS A 16 -21.48 -13.91 10.95
C HIS A 16 -21.87 -13.04 12.16
N PRO A 17 -22.98 -13.29 12.86
CA PRO A 17 -23.50 -12.36 13.88
C PRO A 17 -22.52 -12.13 15.03
N ALA A 18 -21.79 -13.16 15.47
CA ALA A 18 -20.91 -13.10 16.64
C ALA A 18 -19.41 -12.94 16.28
N VAL A 19 -19.04 -13.04 15.01
CA VAL A 19 -17.63 -12.97 14.59
C VAL A 19 -17.22 -11.51 14.37
N PRO A 20 -16.03 -11.06 14.85
CA PRO A 20 -15.51 -9.74 14.55
C PRO A 20 -15.35 -9.53 13.05
N LYS A 21 -15.83 -8.39 12.54
CA LYS A 21 -15.81 -8.04 11.11
C LYS A 21 -15.04 -6.76 10.90
N LYS A 22 -14.03 -6.79 10.06
CA LYS A 22 -13.25 -5.64 9.62
C LYS A 22 -13.62 -5.30 8.19
N VAL A 23 -14.18 -4.13 7.96
CA VAL A 23 -14.59 -3.64 6.64
C VAL A 23 -13.62 -2.56 6.20
N LEU A 24 -12.80 -2.88 5.21
CA LEU A 24 -11.77 -1.97 4.72
C LEU A 24 -12.32 -1.12 3.59
N VAL A 25 -12.30 0.18 3.78
CA VAL A 25 -12.89 1.20 2.91
C VAL A 25 -11.83 2.19 2.43
N PRO A 26 -12.02 2.86 1.26
CA PRO A 26 -11.05 3.83 0.75
C PRO A 26 -10.98 5.10 1.61
N ARG A 27 -12.09 5.50 2.23
CA ARG A 27 -12.20 6.70 3.07
C ARG A 27 -13.09 6.44 4.28
N SER A 28 -12.74 7.03 5.42
CA SER A 28 -13.51 6.87 6.67
C SER A 28 -14.96 7.33 6.57
N GLN A 29 -15.24 8.36 5.75
CA GLN A 29 -16.61 8.84 5.49
C GLN A 29 -17.48 7.77 4.83
N ILE A 30 -16.93 6.99 3.89
CA ILE A 30 -17.64 5.87 3.27
C ILE A 30 -17.95 4.79 4.31
N GLY A 31 -17.00 4.52 5.21
CA GLY A 31 -17.22 3.59 6.32
C GLY A 31 -18.38 4.01 7.20
N ARG A 32 -18.39 5.25 7.66
CA ARG A 32 -19.47 5.79 8.48
C ARG A 32 -20.83 5.73 7.77
N ALA A 33 -20.88 6.11 6.48
CA ALA A 33 -22.10 6.03 5.70
C ALA A 33 -22.65 4.59 5.58
N LEU A 34 -21.75 3.59 5.45
CA LEU A 34 -22.12 2.17 5.45
C LEU A 34 -22.64 1.73 6.84
N GLU A 35 -21.98 2.13 7.91
CA GLU A 35 -22.42 1.86 9.29
C GLU A 35 -23.79 2.47 9.57
N ASP A 36 -23.99 3.74 9.22
CA ASP A 36 -25.27 4.43 9.39
C ASP A 36 -26.40 3.79 8.57
N ALA A 37 -26.11 3.34 7.34
CA ALA A 37 -27.10 2.66 6.52
C ALA A 37 -27.51 1.32 7.13
N LEU A 38 -26.55 0.53 7.60
CA LEU A 38 -26.82 -0.74 8.27
C LEU A 38 -27.63 -0.53 9.56
N ALA A 39 -27.28 0.47 10.38
CA ALA A 39 -27.99 0.77 11.62
C ALA A 39 -29.46 1.05 11.37
N ARG A 40 -29.78 1.81 10.32
CA ARG A 40 -31.17 2.16 9.96
C ARG A 40 -31.98 0.97 9.42
N GLU A 41 -31.33 0.10 8.64
CA GLU A 41 -32.01 -1.00 7.96
C GLU A 41 -32.21 -2.23 8.87
N GLU A 42 -31.26 -2.52 9.78
CA GLU A 42 -31.19 -3.79 10.53
C GLU A 42 -31.39 -3.62 12.04
N GLY A 43 -31.57 -2.40 12.53
CA GLY A 43 -31.67 -2.17 13.97
C GLY A 43 -30.37 -2.36 14.73
N GLY A 44 -29.27 -2.59 14.06
CA GLY A 44 -27.93 -2.72 14.61
C GLY A 44 -27.17 -3.98 14.16
N TRP A 45 -25.89 -3.99 14.44
CA TRP A 45 -24.99 -5.12 14.25
C TRP A 45 -23.97 -5.18 15.38
N ALA A 46 -23.37 -6.36 15.60
CA ALA A 46 -22.33 -6.54 16.58
C ALA A 46 -20.97 -6.87 15.90
N GLY A 47 -19.89 -6.33 16.46
CA GLY A 47 -18.52 -6.68 16.05
C GLY A 47 -18.12 -6.25 14.65
N LEU A 48 -18.77 -5.23 14.05
CA LEU A 48 -18.39 -4.67 12.76
C LEU A 48 -17.67 -3.35 12.97
N GLU A 49 -16.51 -3.20 12.36
CA GLU A 49 -15.70 -1.99 12.39
C GLU A 49 -15.25 -1.64 10.97
N THR A 50 -15.50 -0.39 10.55
CA THR A 50 -15.01 0.12 9.27
C THR A 50 -13.70 0.87 9.45
N LEU A 51 -12.71 0.56 8.61
CA LEU A 51 -11.36 1.10 8.70
C LEU A 51 -10.81 1.40 7.31
N ILE A 52 -9.93 2.40 7.22
CA ILE A 52 -9.03 2.49 6.06
C ILE A 52 -7.88 1.47 6.22
N VAL A 53 -7.37 0.96 5.09
CA VAL A 53 -6.36 -0.11 5.09
C VAL A 53 -5.12 0.26 5.92
N ARG A 54 -4.65 1.53 5.79
CA ARG A 54 -3.53 2.03 6.59
C ARG A 54 -3.79 1.94 8.09
N ARG A 55 -4.99 2.34 8.53
CA ARG A 55 -5.35 2.30 9.96
C ARG A 55 -5.40 0.87 10.50
N TYR A 56 -5.92 -0.06 9.70
CA TYR A 56 -5.91 -1.48 10.05
C TYR A 56 -4.49 -2.04 10.16
N ALA A 57 -3.62 -1.71 9.20
CA ALA A 57 -2.21 -2.09 9.28
C ALA A 57 -1.52 -1.52 10.52
N GLU A 58 -1.82 -0.26 10.87
CA GLU A 58 -1.28 0.41 12.04
C GLU A 58 -1.73 -0.27 13.36
N GLN A 59 -3.01 -0.63 13.48
CA GLN A 59 -3.51 -1.39 14.63
C GLN A 59 -2.73 -2.71 14.80
N ILE A 60 -2.52 -3.43 13.71
CA ILE A 60 -1.76 -4.69 13.71
C ILE A 60 -0.29 -4.46 14.03
N ALA A 61 0.35 -3.46 13.43
CA ALA A 61 1.76 -3.14 13.62
C ALA A 61 2.07 -2.51 14.99
N ARG A 62 1.05 -2.00 15.70
CA ARG A 62 1.23 -1.19 16.91
C ARG A 62 2.21 -1.77 17.95
N PRO A 63 2.16 -3.06 18.33
CA PRO A 63 3.13 -3.61 19.27
C PRO A 63 4.57 -3.53 18.74
N ARG A 64 4.77 -3.70 17.42
CA ARG A 64 6.08 -3.58 16.79
C ARG A 64 6.56 -2.14 16.73
N ILE A 65 5.65 -1.20 16.45
CA ILE A 65 5.92 0.24 16.48
C ILE A 65 6.41 0.63 17.87
N LEU A 66 5.67 0.29 18.92
CA LEU A 66 6.03 0.59 20.29
C LEU A 66 7.37 -0.03 20.70
N ALA A 67 7.59 -1.30 20.36
CA ALA A 67 8.85 -1.99 20.66
C ALA A 67 10.05 -1.45 19.89
N SER A 68 9.83 -0.78 18.74
CA SER A 68 10.92 -0.22 17.93
C SER A 68 11.52 1.05 18.52
N GLY A 69 10.81 1.76 19.40
CA GLY A 69 11.17 3.08 19.91
C GLY A 69 11.19 4.18 18.85
N ARG A 70 10.70 3.89 17.62
CA ARG A 70 10.71 4.83 16.50
C ARG A 70 9.48 5.72 16.49
N SER A 71 9.63 6.91 15.93
CA SER A 71 8.56 7.89 15.71
C SER A 71 8.07 7.88 14.26
N GLU A 72 6.80 8.23 14.05
CA GLU A 72 6.27 8.42 12.69
C GLU A 72 6.94 9.61 12.02
N LEU A 73 7.28 9.46 10.73
CA LEU A 73 7.78 10.56 9.93
C LEU A 73 6.71 11.67 9.87
N PRO A 74 7.02 12.88 10.39
CA PRO A 74 6.01 13.94 10.46
C PRO A 74 5.58 14.42 9.08
N VAL A 75 4.40 15.06 9.03
CA VAL A 75 3.91 15.70 7.80
C VAL A 75 4.96 16.70 7.30
N GLY A 76 5.30 16.63 6.01
CA GLY A 76 6.39 17.44 5.43
C GLY A 76 7.80 16.89 5.69
N GLY A 77 7.99 15.95 6.61
CA GLY A 77 9.30 15.38 6.94
C GLY A 77 9.99 14.74 5.75
N ARG A 78 9.22 14.11 4.85
CA ARG A 78 9.77 13.52 3.61
C ARG A 78 10.38 14.60 2.70
N SER A 79 9.67 15.68 2.47
CA SER A 79 10.18 16.80 1.65
C SER A 79 11.39 17.46 2.28
N PHE A 80 11.42 17.57 3.60
CA PHE A 80 12.58 18.09 4.33
C PHE A 80 13.79 17.16 4.17
N LEU A 81 13.62 15.85 4.33
CA LEU A 81 14.70 14.88 4.11
C LEU A 81 15.18 14.90 2.65
N ALA A 82 14.26 14.98 1.68
CA ALA A 82 14.61 15.06 0.27
C ALA A 82 15.44 16.33 0.00
N ALA A 83 15.06 17.49 0.54
CA ALA A 83 15.81 18.72 0.39
C ALA A 83 17.24 18.59 0.94
N ARG A 84 17.41 18.07 2.16
CA ARG A 84 18.74 17.82 2.76
C ARG A 84 19.61 16.90 1.89
N LEU A 85 19.02 15.84 1.35
CA LEU A 85 19.74 14.89 0.49
C LEU A 85 20.16 15.54 -0.83
N LEU A 86 19.29 16.37 -1.42
CA LEU A 86 19.59 17.12 -2.63
C LEU A 86 20.69 18.18 -2.41
N GLU A 87 20.68 18.89 -1.29
CA GLU A 87 21.75 19.82 -0.90
C GLU A 87 23.09 19.10 -0.80
N ALA A 88 23.11 17.92 -0.19
CA ALA A 88 24.32 17.09 -0.11
C ALA A 88 24.79 16.57 -1.47
N LEU A 89 23.89 16.34 -2.44
CA LEU A 89 24.25 15.99 -3.81
C LEU A 89 24.75 17.18 -4.59
N GLN A 90 24.15 18.36 -4.41
CA GLN A 90 24.60 19.62 -5.03
C GLN A 90 26.02 19.98 -4.58
N ALA A 91 26.31 19.87 -3.28
CA ALA A 91 27.67 20.13 -2.76
C ALA A 91 28.75 19.21 -3.36
N ARG A 92 28.33 18.10 -3.96
CA ARG A 92 29.21 17.14 -4.66
C ARG A 92 29.20 17.28 -6.19
N GLY A 93 28.57 18.34 -6.73
CA GLY A 93 28.45 18.57 -8.18
C GLY A 93 27.56 17.55 -8.90
N ARG A 94 26.65 16.86 -8.18
CA ARG A 94 25.80 15.81 -8.77
C ARG A 94 24.46 16.31 -9.31
N LEU A 95 24.19 17.60 -9.23
CA LEU A 95 22.97 18.25 -9.75
C LEU A 95 23.26 19.18 -10.94
N ASP A 96 24.44 19.09 -11.55
CA ASP A 96 24.81 19.95 -12.68
C ASP A 96 23.82 19.79 -13.85
N GLY A 97 23.30 20.91 -14.35
CA GLY A 97 22.30 20.94 -15.42
C GLY A 97 20.86 20.62 -14.97
N LEU A 98 20.61 20.41 -13.68
CA LEU A 98 19.28 20.19 -13.11
C LEU A 98 18.81 21.41 -12.30
N PRO A 99 17.49 21.53 -12.04
CA PRO A 99 16.96 22.52 -11.10
C PRO A 99 17.57 22.40 -9.72
N GLY A 100 17.61 23.50 -8.96
CA GLY A 100 18.15 23.50 -7.60
C GLY A 100 17.36 22.63 -6.61
N PRO A 101 17.98 22.31 -5.45
CA PRO A 101 17.37 21.42 -4.43
C PRO A 101 15.96 21.79 -4.03
N ALA A 102 15.68 23.08 -3.82
CA ALA A 102 14.37 23.55 -3.40
C ALA A 102 13.27 23.25 -4.45
N GLN A 103 13.61 23.30 -5.74
CA GLN A 103 12.67 23.01 -6.84
C GLN A 103 12.45 21.50 -7.04
N LEU A 104 13.47 20.69 -6.77
CA LEU A 104 13.41 19.25 -6.92
C LEU A 104 12.85 18.52 -5.68
N ALA A 105 12.83 19.18 -4.51
CA ALA A 105 12.55 18.50 -3.25
C ALA A 105 11.19 17.78 -3.21
N SER A 106 10.12 18.42 -3.69
CA SER A 106 8.79 17.80 -3.74
C SER A 106 8.77 16.61 -4.71
N THR A 107 9.27 16.79 -5.92
CA THR A 107 9.31 15.74 -6.95
C THR A 107 10.11 14.52 -6.48
N VAL A 108 11.27 14.76 -5.86
CA VAL A 108 12.09 13.68 -5.30
C VAL A 108 11.39 13.03 -4.12
N ALA A 109 10.75 13.79 -3.23
CA ALA A 109 9.99 13.25 -2.10
C ALA A 109 8.85 12.32 -2.56
N ASP A 110 8.10 12.72 -3.59
CA ASP A 110 7.01 11.92 -4.16
C ASP A 110 7.54 10.65 -4.84
N ALA A 111 8.66 10.75 -5.56
CA ALA A 111 9.32 9.59 -6.16
C ALA A 111 9.84 8.61 -5.10
N LEU A 112 10.45 9.12 -4.01
CA LEU A 112 10.88 8.30 -2.87
C LEU A 112 9.69 7.59 -2.21
N GLU A 113 8.56 8.27 -2.04
CA GLU A 113 7.34 7.66 -1.54
C GLU A 113 6.86 6.55 -2.45
N THR A 114 6.80 6.81 -3.76
CA THR A 114 6.37 5.83 -4.77
C THR A 114 7.23 4.57 -4.71
N LEU A 115 8.56 4.71 -4.68
CA LEU A 115 9.49 3.59 -4.54
C LEU A 115 9.28 2.82 -3.23
N ARG A 116 9.08 3.54 -2.12
CA ARG A 116 8.80 2.94 -0.81
C ARG A 116 7.50 2.15 -0.81
N ARG A 117 6.43 2.73 -1.36
CA ARG A 117 5.11 2.10 -1.45
C ARG A 117 5.09 0.92 -2.41
N ALA A 118 5.89 0.98 -3.48
CA ALA A 118 6.11 -0.15 -4.38
C ALA A 118 6.97 -1.26 -3.75
N GLY A 119 7.68 -0.98 -2.66
CA GLY A 119 8.57 -1.94 -2.03
C GLY A 119 9.85 -2.19 -2.80
N ALA A 120 10.27 -1.23 -3.64
CA ALA A 120 11.49 -1.33 -4.41
C ALA A 120 12.71 -1.56 -3.51
N ALA A 121 13.60 -2.45 -3.91
CA ALA A 121 14.86 -2.65 -3.24
C ALA A 121 15.88 -1.58 -3.72
N PRO A 122 16.72 -1.03 -2.84
CA PRO A 122 17.70 0.00 -3.23
C PRO A 122 18.62 -0.43 -4.36
N GLU A 123 19.07 -1.67 -4.33
CA GLU A 123 19.93 -2.28 -5.36
C GLU A 123 19.25 -2.32 -6.74
N ASP A 124 17.96 -2.63 -6.79
CA ASP A 124 17.21 -2.63 -8.03
C ASP A 124 17.05 -1.22 -8.60
N VAL A 125 16.75 -0.24 -7.72
CA VAL A 125 16.64 1.18 -8.11
C VAL A 125 17.97 1.69 -8.64
N GLN A 126 19.07 1.32 -8.02
CA GLN A 126 20.40 1.69 -8.45
C GLN A 126 20.75 1.05 -9.80
N ALA A 127 20.53 -0.25 -9.98
CA ALA A 127 20.76 -0.95 -11.24
C ALA A 127 19.97 -0.30 -12.40
N ARG A 128 18.73 0.11 -12.14
CA ARG A 128 17.91 0.82 -13.15
C ARG A 128 18.45 2.23 -13.45
N ALA A 129 19.03 2.92 -12.46
CA ALA A 129 19.62 4.24 -12.68
C ALA A 129 20.91 4.19 -13.51
N GLU A 130 21.60 3.05 -13.55
CA GLU A 130 22.81 2.82 -14.35
C GLU A 130 22.49 2.51 -15.82
N ALA A 131 21.23 2.18 -16.14
CA ALA A 131 20.83 1.91 -17.51
C ALA A 131 21.05 3.14 -18.42
N PRO A 132 21.46 2.93 -19.70
CA PRO A 132 21.80 4.02 -20.61
C PRO A 132 20.65 5.01 -20.85
N ASP A 133 19.43 4.53 -20.80
CA ASP A 133 18.20 5.28 -21.03
C ASP A 133 17.62 5.92 -19.76
N ALA A 134 18.25 5.75 -18.60
CA ALA A 134 17.81 6.36 -17.35
C ALA A 134 17.93 7.90 -17.42
N SER A 135 16.83 8.59 -17.03
CA SER A 135 16.85 10.06 -17.01
C SER A 135 17.77 10.60 -15.91
N ALA A 136 18.27 11.82 -16.10
CA ALA A 136 19.09 12.49 -15.08
C ALA A 136 18.35 12.62 -13.74
N THR A 137 17.06 12.95 -13.78
CA THR A 137 16.23 13.07 -12.59
C THR A 137 16.08 11.71 -11.88
N PHE A 138 15.91 10.60 -12.62
CA PHE A 138 15.81 9.28 -11.99
C PHE A 138 17.13 8.87 -11.32
N ARG A 139 18.28 9.20 -11.92
CA ARG A 139 19.60 8.99 -11.27
C ARG A 139 19.73 9.74 -9.95
N VAL A 140 19.19 10.97 -9.86
CA VAL A 140 19.15 11.73 -8.61
C VAL A 140 18.23 11.04 -7.59
N VAL A 141 17.04 10.60 -8.00
CA VAL A 141 16.12 9.86 -7.11
C VAL A 141 16.80 8.60 -6.57
N ALA A 142 17.46 7.82 -7.43
CA ALA A 142 18.18 6.61 -7.02
C ALA A 142 19.29 6.92 -6.01
N ALA A 143 20.08 7.95 -6.27
CA ALA A 143 21.14 8.41 -5.35
C ALA A 143 20.61 8.90 -4.00
N CYS A 144 19.36 9.40 -3.96
CA CYS A 144 18.69 9.78 -2.73
C CYS A 144 18.07 8.59 -2.00
N TYR A 145 17.64 7.53 -2.70
CA TYR A 145 16.77 6.50 -2.13
C TYR A 145 17.43 5.71 -1.00
N GLU A 146 18.62 5.16 -1.21
CA GLU A 146 19.35 4.44 -0.17
C GLU A 146 19.64 5.34 1.05
N ARG A 147 20.07 6.58 0.80
CA ARG A 147 20.34 7.56 1.85
C ARG A 147 19.10 7.97 2.60
N TYR A 148 17.95 8.04 1.94
CA TYR A 148 16.67 8.28 2.58
C TYR A 148 16.32 7.15 3.55
N LEU A 149 16.53 5.89 3.16
CA LEU A 149 16.31 4.74 4.02
C LEU A 149 17.23 4.78 5.24
N GLN A 150 18.50 5.13 5.01
CA GLN A 150 19.48 5.27 6.09
C GLN A 150 19.09 6.41 7.03
N ALA A 151 18.69 7.58 6.52
CA ALA A 151 18.25 8.71 7.32
C ALA A 151 17.03 8.35 8.20
N LEU A 152 16.04 7.61 7.65
CA LEU A 152 14.92 7.11 8.44
C LEU A 152 15.39 6.20 9.59
N ALA A 153 16.41 5.36 9.33
CA ALA A 153 16.93 4.46 10.33
C ALA A 153 17.71 5.22 11.42
N ASP A 154 18.59 6.14 11.02
CA ASP A 154 19.46 6.91 11.91
C ASP A 154 18.66 7.89 12.79
N ASP A 155 17.65 8.54 12.21
CA ASP A 155 16.77 9.48 12.92
C ASP A 155 15.66 8.75 13.72
N GLY A 156 15.66 7.40 13.74
CA GLY A 156 14.66 6.61 14.47
C GLY A 156 13.25 6.84 13.96
N LEU A 157 13.07 6.99 12.64
CA LEU A 157 11.77 7.29 12.01
C LEU A 157 11.20 6.06 11.29
N TYR A 158 9.89 6.03 11.11
CA TYR A 158 9.19 5.09 10.23
C TYR A 158 8.17 5.80 9.34
N ASP A 159 7.92 5.23 8.17
CA ASP A 159 6.94 5.68 7.19
C ASP A 159 5.80 4.66 6.99
N ASP A 160 4.79 5.00 6.17
CA ASP A 160 3.67 4.13 5.85
C ASP A 160 4.10 2.77 5.27
N ALA A 161 5.13 2.76 4.42
CA ALA A 161 5.63 1.52 3.83
C ALA A 161 6.18 0.58 4.91
N GLN A 162 6.81 1.14 5.95
CA GLN A 162 7.29 0.39 7.10
C GLN A 162 6.13 -0.17 7.94
N VAL A 163 5.05 0.60 8.13
CA VAL A 163 3.84 0.14 8.84
C VAL A 163 3.25 -1.09 8.13
N PHE A 164 3.07 -1.03 6.80
CA PHE A 164 2.55 -2.19 6.04
C PHE A 164 3.46 -3.40 6.13
N ARG A 165 4.79 -3.21 6.07
CA ARG A 165 5.76 -4.29 6.24
C ARG A 165 5.62 -4.95 7.60
N TRP A 166 5.66 -4.18 8.68
CA TRP A 166 5.52 -4.70 10.04
C TRP A 166 4.18 -5.38 10.28
N ALA A 167 3.09 -4.82 9.75
CA ALA A 167 1.79 -5.44 9.82
C ALA A 167 1.75 -6.81 9.11
N ALA A 168 2.29 -6.89 7.89
CA ALA A 168 2.35 -8.14 7.13
C ALA A 168 3.22 -9.20 7.84
N GLU A 169 4.37 -8.81 8.38
CA GLU A 169 5.25 -9.70 9.16
C GLU A 169 4.51 -10.27 10.37
N ARG A 170 3.80 -9.41 11.12
CA ARG A 170 3.03 -9.85 12.29
C ARG A 170 1.87 -10.77 11.94
N VAL A 171 1.14 -10.48 10.88
CA VAL A 171 0.05 -11.37 10.42
C VAL A 171 0.60 -12.74 10.06
N ARG A 172 1.73 -12.81 9.35
CA ARG A 172 2.38 -14.10 9.01
C ARG A 172 2.88 -14.86 10.23
N ALA A 173 3.24 -14.16 11.30
CA ALA A 173 3.64 -14.77 12.57
C ALA A 173 2.46 -15.32 13.40
N GLY A 174 1.22 -15.11 12.95
CA GLY A 174 0.00 -15.51 13.64
C GLY A 174 -0.52 -14.45 14.63
N ILE A 175 -1.76 -14.00 14.41
CA ILE A 175 -2.46 -13.06 15.29
C ILE A 175 -3.89 -13.56 15.47
N PRO A 176 -4.26 -14.04 16.66
CA PRO A 176 -5.60 -14.59 16.91
C PRO A 176 -6.75 -13.65 16.53
N SER A 177 -6.59 -12.35 16.75
CA SER A 177 -7.61 -11.36 16.39
C SER A 177 -7.81 -11.20 14.88
N VAL A 178 -6.83 -11.56 14.04
CA VAL A 178 -6.96 -11.64 12.59
C VAL A 178 -7.53 -12.99 12.19
N GLU A 179 -6.99 -14.07 12.72
CA GLU A 179 -7.40 -15.47 12.42
C GLU A 179 -8.87 -15.73 12.71
N GLN A 180 -9.39 -15.10 13.76
CA GLN A 180 -10.80 -15.24 14.17
C GLN A 180 -11.72 -14.19 13.55
N SER A 181 -11.22 -13.31 12.69
CA SER A 181 -12.02 -12.23 12.08
C SER A 181 -12.47 -12.54 10.66
N VAL A 182 -13.57 -11.92 10.28
CA VAL A 182 -14.00 -11.78 8.89
C VAL A 182 -13.50 -10.44 8.38
N VAL A 183 -12.83 -10.44 7.23
CA VAL A 183 -12.32 -9.22 6.61
C VAL A 183 -13.02 -9.00 5.27
N ALA A 184 -13.55 -7.80 5.06
CA ALA A 184 -14.16 -7.40 3.80
C ALA A 184 -13.44 -6.16 3.26
N VAL A 185 -13.11 -6.13 1.97
CA VAL A 185 -12.42 -5.02 1.32
C VAL A 185 -13.29 -4.47 0.20
N SER A 186 -13.51 -3.16 0.19
CA SER A 186 -14.20 -2.49 -0.91
C SER A 186 -13.36 -2.49 -2.17
N ASP A 187 -13.95 -2.80 -3.33
CA ASP A 187 -13.27 -2.75 -4.63
C ASP A 187 -12.82 -1.35 -5.03
N ALA A 188 -13.41 -0.31 -4.42
CA ALA A 188 -13.01 1.07 -4.64
C ALA A 188 -11.69 1.45 -3.92
N VAL A 189 -11.06 0.51 -3.18
CA VAL A 189 -9.77 0.74 -2.52
C VAL A 189 -8.65 0.52 -3.52
N ASP A 190 -8.00 1.61 -3.92
CA ASP A 190 -6.74 1.55 -4.66
C ASP A 190 -5.57 1.46 -3.67
N LEU A 191 -4.65 0.54 -3.94
CA LEU A 191 -3.63 0.16 -2.98
C LEU A 191 -2.24 0.08 -3.63
N PRO A 192 -1.22 0.63 -2.96
CA PRO A 192 0.16 0.40 -3.35
C PRO A 192 0.59 -1.04 -3.02
N GLU A 193 1.64 -1.52 -3.68
CA GLU A 193 2.13 -2.90 -3.58
C GLU A 193 2.37 -3.38 -2.13
N ARG A 194 2.94 -2.52 -1.29
CA ARG A 194 3.16 -2.85 0.13
C ARG A 194 1.86 -3.11 0.88
N ALA A 195 0.81 -2.35 0.56
CA ALA A 195 -0.52 -2.56 1.14
C ALA A 195 -1.18 -3.83 0.58
N TYR A 196 -0.98 -4.16 -0.70
CA TYR A 196 -1.39 -5.45 -1.27
C TYR A 196 -0.71 -6.63 -0.58
N ALA A 197 0.61 -6.57 -0.38
CA ALA A 197 1.36 -7.60 0.33
C ALA A 197 0.84 -7.81 1.77
N PHE A 198 0.46 -6.73 2.45
CA PHE A 198 -0.20 -6.80 3.75
C PHE A 198 -1.59 -7.44 3.66
N LEU A 199 -2.45 -7.00 2.73
CA LEU A 199 -3.79 -7.58 2.58
C LEU A 199 -3.75 -9.05 2.16
N ARG A 200 -2.78 -9.46 1.34
CA ARG A 200 -2.56 -10.86 1.01
C ARG A 200 -2.21 -11.69 2.26
N ALA A 201 -1.38 -11.14 3.16
CA ALA A 201 -1.11 -11.81 4.43
C ALA A 201 -2.37 -11.94 5.29
N VAL A 202 -3.19 -10.87 5.39
CA VAL A 202 -4.48 -10.89 6.10
C VAL A 202 -5.44 -11.92 5.49
N GLN A 203 -5.57 -11.95 4.17
CA GLN A 203 -6.42 -12.88 3.44
C GLN A 203 -6.06 -14.34 3.73
N ASN A 204 -4.77 -14.66 3.79
CA ASN A 204 -4.30 -16.01 4.06
C ASN A 204 -4.49 -16.42 5.54
N ALA A 205 -4.60 -15.44 6.45
CA ALA A 205 -4.68 -15.68 7.89
C ALA A 205 -6.10 -15.59 8.45
N CYS A 206 -6.98 -14.72 7.91
CA CYS A 206 -8.30 -14.47 8.48
C CYS A 206 -9.26 -15.66 8.25
N ALA A 207 -10.28 -15.76 9.10
CA ALA A 207 -11.30 -16.81 9.01
C ALA A 207 -12.01 -16.81 7.65
N GLN A 208 -12.35 -15.61 7.15
CA GLN A 208 -12.97 -15.43 5.84
C GLN A 208 -12.61 -14.05 5.27
N PHE A 209 -12.44 -13.99 3.94
CA PHE A 209 -12.12 -12.78 3.22
C PHE A 209 -13.14 -12.51 2.10
N TYR A 210 -13.65 -11.28 2.02
CA TYR A 210 -14.63 -10.85 1.03
C TYR A 210 -14.18 -9.61 0.27
N ARG A 211 -14.63 -9.50 -0.99
CA ARG A 211 -14.56 -8.26 -1.78
C ARG A 211 -15.96 -7.68 -1.92
N LEU A 212 -16.13 -6.43 -1.51
CA LEU A 212 -17.40 -5.71 -1.62
C LEU A 212 -17.39 -4.91 -2.91
N GLY A 213 -18.41 -5.13 -3.77
CA GLY A 213 -18.52 -4.48 -5.08
C GLY A 213 -18.17 -5.39 -6.26
N ALA A 214 -17.38 -6.44 -6.06
CA ALA A 214 -17.13 -7.43 -7.10
C ALA A 214 -18.42 -8.20 -7.46
N PRO A 215 -18.65 -8.53 -8.74
CA PRO A 215 -19.72 -9.44 -9.10
C PRO A 215 -19.54 -10.76 -8.36
N ALA A 216 -20.64 -11.28 -7.78
CA ALA A 216 -20.62 -12.62 -7.22
C ALA A 216 -20.25 -13.59 -8.35
N PRO A 217 -19.24 -14.46 -8.18
CA PRO A 217 -18.98 -15.49 -9.16
C PRO A 217 -20.20 -16.38 -9.24
N HIS A 218 -20.89 -16.38 -10.39
CA HIS A 218 -21.92 -17.36 -10.66
C HIS A 218 -21.24 -18.75 -10.68
N ASP A 219 -21.76 -19.67 -9.87
CA ASP A 219 -21.48 -21.11 -9.90
C ASP A 219 -20.04 -21.61 -9.54
N ALA A 220 -19.23 -20.87 -8.83
CA ALA A 220 -18.03 -21.45 -8.24
C ALA A 220 -18.38 -22.18 -6.92
N PRO A 221 -17.93 -23.43 -6.70
CA PRO A 221 -18.01 -24.09 -5.40
C PRO A 221 -17.31 -23.20 -4.35
N PRO A 222 -17.59 -23.33 -3.04
CA PRO A 222 -17.02 -22.48 -1.99
C PRO A 222 -15.50 -22.64 -1.98
N GLN A 223 -14.85 -21.91 -2.86
CA GLN A 223 -13.41 -21.75 -2.83
C GLN A 223 -13.08 -20.90 -1.61
N THR A 224 -12.01 -21.23 -0.93
CA THR A 224 -11.48 -20.43 0.17
C THR A 224 -11.38 -18.98 -0.31
N ALA A 225 -11.65 -18.02 0.57
CA ALA A 225 -11.58 -16.59 0.24
C ALA A 225 -10.24 -16.23 -0.43
N ALA A 226 -9.15 -16.93 -0.06
CA ALA A 226 -7.83 -16.83 -0.68
C ALA A 226 -7.85 -17.08 -2.20
N ALA A 227 -8.49 -18.16 -2.65
CA ALA A 227 -8.57 -18.48 -4.09
C ALA A 227 -9.34 -17.41 -4.89
N ARG A 228 -10.37 -16.80 -4.29
CA ARG A 228 -11.16 -15.74 -4.95
C ARG A 228 -10.40 -14.44 -5.10
N PHE A 229 -9.61 -14.07 -4.09
CA PHE A 229 -8.78 -12.86 -4.16
C PHE A 229 -7.63 -13.05 -5.16
N ALA A 230 -6.95 -14.19 -5.12
CA ALA A 230 -5.89 -14.52 -6.07
C ALA A 230 -6.37 -14.44 -7.54
N THR A 231 -7.59 -14.93 -7.82
CA THR A 231 -8.15 -14.91 -9.18
C THR A 231 -8.58 -13.51 -9.62
N ALA A 232 -8.93 -12.61 -8.70
CA ALA A 232 -9.52 -11.31 -9.01
C ALA A 232 -8.55 -10.11 -8.88
N ALA A 233 -7.43 -10.27 -8.15
CA ALA A 233 -6.56 -9.15 -7.79
C ALA A 233 -5.13 -9.24 -8.35
N VAL A 234 -4.75 -10.35 -8.99
CA VAL A 234 -3.42 -10.50 -9.56
C VAL A 234 -3.55 -10.55 -11.07
N PRO A 235 -3.07 -9.55 -11.81
CA PRO A 235 -2.61 -9.84 -13.14
C PRO A 235 -1.53 -10.91 -12.97
N SER A 236 -1.69 -12.03 -13.59
CA SER A 236 -1.04 -13.33 -13.63
C SER A 236 0.50 -13.38 -13.38
N ALA A 237 1.01 -12.80 -12.31
CA ALA A 237 2.43 -12.85 -11.94
C ALA A 237 2.80 -14.08 -11.08
N ASP A 238 1.81 -14.87 -10.66
CA ASP A 238 2.02 -16.05 -9.80
C ASP A 238 1.68 -17.38 -10.48
N ARG A 239 1.61 -17.41 -11.81
CA ARG A 239 1.90 -18.67 -12.48
C ARG A 239 3.41 -18.83 -12.45
N ALA A 240 3.85 -19.90 -11.83
CA ALA A 240 5.23 -20.36 -11.86
C ALA A 240 5.63 -20.66 -13.30
N ASP A 241 5.84 -19.64 -14.07
CA ASP A 241 6.65 -19.68 -15.27
C ASP A 241 8.11 -19.45 -14.87
N PRO A 242 9.03 -20.19 -15.48
CA PRO A 242 10.45 -20.03 -15.20
C PRO A 242 10.82 -18.58 -15.45
N LYS A 243 11.44 -17.93 -14.44
CA LYS A 243 12.02 -16.58 -14.41
C LYS A 243 11.69 -15.79 -15.68
N PRO A 244 10.85 -14.77 -15.63
CA PRO A 244 10.75 -13.87 -16.74
C PRO A 244 12.14 -13.23 -16.89
N ASP A 245 12.77 -13.42 -18.05
CA ASP A 245 13.99 -12.72 -18.44
C ASP A 245 13.80 -11.21 -18.62
N ARG A 246 12.64 -10.71 -18.21
CA ARG A 246 12.34 -9.28 -18.18
C ARG A 246 12.05 -8.83 -16.74
N PRO A 247 12.82 -7.87 -16.24
CA PRO A 247 12.56 -7.30 -14.92
C PRO A 247 11.16 -6.67 -14.89
N VAL A 248 10.43 -6.93 -13.82
CA VAL A 248 9.09 -6.41 -13.45
C VAL A 248 8.96 -4.85 -13.57
N TRP A 249 10.04 -4.20 -13.95
CA TRP A 249 10.26 -2.77 -14.08
C TRP A 249 9.63 -2.10 -15.30
N GLU A 250 9.47 -2.79 -16.44
CA GLU A 250 9.17 -2.11 -17.70
C GLU A 250 7.82 -1.37 -17.68
N GLU A 251 6.81 -1.93 -17.05
CA GLU A 251 5.50 -1.26 -16.93
C GLU A 251 5.47 -0.20 -15.84
N ARG A 252 6.18 -0.45 -14.73
CA ARG A 252 6.32 0.51 -13.62
C ARG A 252 7.25 1.68 -13.95
N ASP A 253 8.30 1.40 -14.72
CA ASP A 253 9.24 2.42 -15.18
C ASP A 253 8.60 3.44 -16.12
N LEU A 254 7.67 2.99 -16.98
CA LEU A 254 6.87 3.89 -17.82
C LEU A 254 5.99 4.84 -16.98
N ARG A 255 5.42 4.36 -15.88
CA ARG A 255 4.64 5.19 -14.95
C ARG A 255 5.54 6.16 -14.16
N LEU A 256 6.69 5.70 -13.68
CA LEU A 256 7.68 6.56 -13.02
C LEU A 256 8.24 7.64 -13.96
N ARG A 257 8.50 7.31 -15.23
CA ARG A 257 8.92 8.29 -16.25
C ARG A 257 7.86 9.37 -16.46
N ARG A 258 6.58 9.02 -16.44
CA ARG A 258 5.48 9.99 -16.53
C ARG A 258 5.37 10.86 -15.28
N ALA A 259 5.47 10.27 -14.09
CA ALA A 259 5.36 11.00 -12.83
C ALA A 259 6.51 11.99 -12.59
N VAL A 260 7.71 11.70 -13.08
CA VAL A 260 8.91 12.54 -12.90
C VAL A 260 9.08 13.59 -14.02
N GLY A 261 8.36 13.46 -15.13
CA GLY A 261 8.61 14.27 -16.34
C GLY A 261 7.72 15.49 -16.55
N ALA A 262 6.51 15.59 -15.99
CA ALA A 262 5.61 16.72 -16.23
C ALA A 262 4.65 16.98 -15.06
N ARG A 263 4.48 18.24 -14.73
CA ARG A 263 3.53 18.72 -13.69
C ARG A 263 2.06 18.30 -13.93
N ASN A 264 1.72 17.96 -15.18
CA ASN A 264 0.36 17.57 -15.59
C ASN A 264 0.13 16.06 -15.66
N GLU A 265 1.15 15.25 -15.39
CA GLU A 265 1.05 13.79 -15.47
C GLU A 265 0.84 13.12 -14.11
N VAL A 266 0.97 13.88 -13.01
CA VAL A 266 0.65 13.40 -11.66
C VAL A 266 -0.84 13.08 -11.52
N ASP A 267 -1.72 13.81 -12.24
CA ASP A 267 -3.17 13.58 -12.25
C ASP A 267 -3.57 12.31 -13.05
N ALA A 268 -2.67 11.77 -13.86
CA ALA A 268 -2.95 10.57 -14.68
C ALA A 268 -2.55 9.25 -13.99
N VAL A 269 -1.95 9.32 -12.80
CA VAL A 269 -1.48 8.15 -12.02
C VAL A 269 -2.42 7.85 -10.83
N PHE A 270 -3.45 8.72 -10.62
CA PHE A 270 -4.47 8.53 -9.58
C PHE A 270 -5.84 8.17 -10.14
#